data_42a9537c0d52f5610928bdd1a0d39ac1
#
_entry.id   42a9537c0d52f5610928bdd1a0d39ac1
#
_cell.length_a   1.000
_cell.length_b   1.000
_cell.length_c   1.000
_cell.angle_alpha   90.00
_cell.angle_beta   90.00
_cell.angle_gamma   90.00
#
_symmetry.space_group_name_H-M   'P 1'
#
loop_
_entity.id
_entity.type
_entity.pdbx_description
1 polymer ?
#
loop_
_entity_poly.entity_id
_entity_poly.type
_entity_poly.pdbx_seq_one_letter_code
_entity_poly.pdbx_strand_id
1 'polypeptide(L)'
;MKSFLILITLVSLTFGLEIRDCGSQGAEITKIDFPTCIKEPCVVHRGDQLKAKLYLKAKKATDYLDCELSAIMSGIELPYPGGCDEADACQSLLEGECPVEEGAELIYDVSIYIDKIFPTIVVDGKWKLLDEDEEVFSCFNIKMDIRD
;
A
#
# COMPACT_ATOMS: atom_id res chain seq x y z
N MET A 1 39.06 2.55 -43.12
CA MET A 1 38.65 1.75 -41.95
C MET A 1 37.70 2.62 -41.11
N LYS A 2 36.37 2.27 -41.12
CA LYS A 2 35.39 3.01 -40.33
C LYS A 2 35.18 2.27 -39.00
N SER A 3 35.68 2.87 -37.91
CA SER A 3 35.44 2.37 -36.56
C SER A 3 33.95 2.62 -36.18
N PHE A 4 33.22 1.54 -36.01
CA PHE A 4 31.89 1.58 -35.46
C PHE A 4 31.97 1.59 -33.92
N LEU A 5 31.75 2.71 -33.31
CA LEU A 5 31.61 2.82 -31.86
C LEU A 5 30.20 2.30 -31.48
N ILE A 6 30.16 1.09 -30.93
CA ILE A 6 28.93 0.53 -30.35
C ILE A 6 28.71 1.20 -29.00
N LEU A 7 27.73 2.11 -28.96
CA LEU A 7 27.28 2.73 -27.73
C LEU A 7 26.41 1.72 -26.97
N ILE A 8 26.99 1.05 -25.98
CA ILE A 8 26.23 0.17 -25.07
C ILE A 8 25.49 1.05 -24.08
N THR A 9 24.21 1.28 -24.31
CA THR A 9 23.34 1.89 -23.33
C THR A 9 23.06 0.90 -22.21
N LEU A 10 23.67 1.13 -21.05
CA LEU A 10 23.31 0.43 -19.81
C LEU A 10 21.92 0.84 -19.40
N VAL A 11 20.94 -0.02 -19.67
CA VAL A 11 19.60 0.10 -19.11
C VAL A 11 19.68 -0.29 -17.64
N SER A 12 19.67 0.70 -16.76
CA SER A 12 19.56 0.47 -15.32
C SER A 12 18.15 -0.02 -15.03
N LEU A 13 18.00 -1.33 -14.82
CA LEU A 13 16.77 -1.93 -14.28
C LEU A 13 16.67 -1.51 -12.81
N THR A 14 15.89 -0.49 -12.54
CA THR A 14 15.50 -0.13 -11.17
C THR A 14 14.43 -1.13 -10.73
N PHE A 15 14.84 -2.13 -9.96
CA PHE A 15 13.92 -3.01 -9.26
C PHE A 15 13.40 -2.25 -8.03
N GLY A 16 12.24 -1.62 -8.17
CA GLY A 16 11.48 -1.03 -7.07
C GLY A 16 10.24 -1.86 -6.77
N LEU A 17 9.60 -1.60 -5.61
CA LEU A 17 8.29 -2.15 -5.30
C LEU A 17 7.27 -1.62 -6.33
N GLU A 18 6.59 -2.52 -7.03
CA GLU A 18 5.56 -2.15 -8.00
C GLU A 18 4.24 -1.85 -7.26
N ILE A 19 3.69 -0.66 -7.51
CA ILE A 19 2.39 -0.29 -6.96
C ILE A 19 1.31 -0.99 -7.79
N ARG A 20 0.63 -1.97 -7.18
CA ARG A 20 -0.52 -2.64 -7.78
C ARG A 20 -1.80 -2.03 -7.23
N ASP A 21 -2.29 -1.00 -7.92
CA ASP A 21 -3.58 -0.37 -7.62
C ASP A 21 -4.71 -1.38 -7.79
N CYS A 22 -5.64 -1.44 -6.84
CA CYS A 22 -6.77 -2.37 -6.84
C CYS A 22 -8.13 -1.69 -6.93
N GLY A 23 -8.18 -0.50 -7.52
CA GLY A 23 -9.43 0.21 -7.79
C GLY A 23 -9.56 1.54 -7.06
N SER A 24 -8.47 2.28 -6.87
CA SER A 24 -8.50 3.63 -6.31
C SER A 24 -9.37 4.56 -7.15
N GLN A 25 -10.41 5.12 -6.55
CA GLN A 25 -11.35 6.04 -7.21
C GLN A 25 -11.23 7.46 -6.66
N GLY A 26 -11.00 7.59 -5.36
CA GLY A 26 -10.96 8.89 -4.67
C GLY A 26 -9.60 9.55 -4.66
N ALA A 27 -8.52 8.80 -4.86
CA ALA A 27 -7.16 9.33 -4.91
C ALA A 27 -6.27 8.55 -5.87
N GLU A 28 -5.18 9.18 -6.29
CA GLU A 28 -4.08 8.54 -7.00
C GLU A 28 -2.96 8.22 -6.01
N ILE A 29 -2.45 6.98 -6.03
CA ILE A 29 -1.27 6.60 -5.27
C ILE A 29 -0.05 7.02 -6.09
N THR A 30 0.67 8.04 -5.61
CA THR A 30 1.82 8.59 -6.32
C THR A 30 3.12 7.91 -5.94
N LYS A 31 3.21 7.40 -4.69
CA LYS A 31 4.39 6.70 -4.17
C LYS A 31 4.01 5.83 -2.97
N ILE A 32 4.70 4.71 -2.83
CA ILE A 32 4.75 3.93 -1.58
C ILE A 32 6.20 3.90 -1.11
N ASP A 33 6.44 4.32 0.12
CA ASP A 33 7.72 4.19 0.80
C ASP A 33 7.60 3.08 1.85
N PHE A 34 8.16 1.91 1.53
CA PHE A 34 8.08 0.71 2.34
C PHE A 34 9.49 0.18 2.65
N PRO A 35 10.16 0.71 3.70
CA PRO A 35 11.57 0.44 3.95
C PRO A 35 11.91 -1.05 4.12
N THR A 36 10.99 -1.83 4.68
CA THR A 36 11.19 -3.27 4.93
C THR A 36 10.80 -4.16 3.75
N CYS A 37 10.22 -3.58 2.69
CA CYS A 37 9.80 -4.29 1.50
C CYS A 37 10.26 -3.58 0.23
N ILE A 38 11.46 -3.91 -0.24
CA ILE A 38 12.03 -3.33 -1.47
C ILE A 38 11.71 -4.13 -2.71
N LYS A 39 11.18 -5.34 -2.56
CA LYS A 39 10.76 -6.25 -3.64
C LYS A 39 9.70 -7.21 -3.14
N GLU A 40 8.84 -7.68 -4.06
CA GLU A 40 7.86 -8.72 -3.78
C GLU A 40 8.40 -10.14 -4.08
N PRO A 41 7.97 -11.16 -3.30
CA PRO A 41 7.13 -11.04 -2.10
C PRO A 41 7.88 -10.40 -0.94
N CYS A 42 7.19 -9.53 -0.18
CA CYS A 42 7.71 -9.00 1.06
C CYS A 42 7.82 -10.10 2.10
N VAL A 43 9.02 -10.40 2.55
CA VAL A 43 9.20 -11.34 3.66
C VAL A 43 8.86 -10.63 4.96
N VAL A 44 7.89 -11.16 5.67
CA VAL A 44 7.41 -10.63 6.95
C VAL A 44 7.34 -11.77 7.97
N HIS A 45 7.58 -11.47 9.25
CA HIS A 45 7.54 -12.47 10.30
C HIS A 45 6.33 -12.24 11.20
N ARG A 46 5.79 -13.31 11.73
CA ARG A 46 4.69 -13.25 12.69
C ARG A 46 5.14 -12.50 13.94
N GLY A 47 4.36 -11.51 14.35
CA GLY A 47 4.69 -10.60 15.44
C GLY A 47 5.37 -9.30 15.00
N ASP A 48 5.70 -9.17 13.70
CA ASP A 48 6.28 -7.93 13.17
C ASP A 48 5.22 -6.83 13.05
N GLN A 49 5.70 -5.60 13.18
CA GLN A 49 4.97 -4.38 12.83
C GLN A 49 5.47 -3.88 11.50
N LEU A 50 4.63 -3.95 10.46
CA LEU A 50 4.94 -3.38 9.16
C LEU A 50 4.61 -1.90 9.15
N LYS A 51 5.53 -1.09 8.62
CA LYS A 51 5.33 0.36 8.47
C LYS A 51 5.67 0.79 7.06
N ALA A 52 4.78 1.61 6.49
CA ALA A 52 4.97 2.23 5.20
C ALA A 52 4.37 3.63 5.19
N LYS A 53 4.80 4.46 4.24
CA LYS A 53 4.15 5.74 3.95
C LYS A 53 3.52 5.68 2.58
N LEU A 54 2.28 6.04 2.52
CA LEU A 54 1.51 6.10 1.29
C LEU A 54 1.28 7.56 0.90
N TYR A 55 1.77 7.92 -0.27
CA TYR A 55 1.63 9.26 -0.83
C TYR A 55 0.45 9.27 -1.79
N LEU A 56 -0.52 10.12 -1.51
CA LEU A 56 -1.79 10.19 -2.23
C LEU A 56 -2.04 11.58 -2.76
N LYS A 57 -2.66 11.67 -3.93
CA LYS A 57 -3.27 12.88 -4.44
C LYS A 57 -4.77 12.70 -4.57
N ALA A 58 -5.54 13.45 -3.81
CA ALA A 58 -6.99 13.35 -3.80
C ALA A 58 -7.57 13.79 -5.15
N LYS A 59 -8.47 12.99 -5.71
CA LYS A 59 -9.24 13.28 -6.93
C LYS A 59 -10.65 13.76 -6.60
N LYS A 60 -11.12 13.48 -5.39
CA LYS A 60 -12.38 13.96 -4.86
C LYS A 60 -12.24 14.36 -3.39
N ALA A 61 -13.14 15.22 -2.94
CA ALA A 61 -13.24 15.55 -1.52
C ALA A 61 -13.86 14.40 -0.75
N THR A 62 -13.52 14.28 0.55
CA THR A 62 -14.16 13.36 1.49
C THR A 62 -14.06 13.91 2.90
N ASP A 63 -15.08 13.72 3.72
CA ASP A 63 -15.09 14.19 5.12
C ASP A 63 -14.35 13.23 6.03
N TYR A 64 -14.25 11.95 5.64
CA TYR A 64 -13.76 10.87 6.47
C TYR A 64 -13.00 9.83 5.65
N LEU A 65 -12.04 9.15 6.26
CA LEU A 65 -11.35 8.01 5.69
C LEU A 65 -11.27 6.89 6.72
N ASP A 66 -11.66 5.70 6.31
CA ASP A 66 -11.57 4.47 7.10
C ASP A 66 -10.57 3.48 6.49
N CYS A 67 -9.82 2.81 7.36
CA CYS A 67 -8.80 1.84 6.94
C CYS A 67 -9.34 0.41 7.01
N GLU A 68 -9.26 -0.32 5.91
CA GLU A 68 -9.58 -1.74 5.84
C GLU A 68 -8.41 -2.56 5.30
N LEU A 69 -8.18 -3.70 5.95
CA LEU A 69 -7.23 -4.71 5.50
C LEU A 69 -7.94 -6.02 5.19
N SER A 70 -7.49 -6.69 4.14
CA SER A 70 -7.87 -8.04 3.80
C SER A 70 -6.69 -8.81 3.22
N ALA A 71 -6.81 -10.12 3.19
CA ALA A 71 -5.87 -11.02 2.52
C ALA A 71 -6.59 -11.78 1.42
N ILE A 72 -5.97 -11.89 0.26
CA ILE A 72 -6.50 -12.69 -0.85
C ILE A 72 -5.74 -14.00 -0.90
N MET A 73 -6.47 -15.09 -0.64
CA MET A 73 -5.94 -16.46 -0.65
C MET A 73 -6.75 -17.30 -1.65
N SER A 74 -6.09 -17.84 -2.66
CA SER A 74 -6.74 -18.67 -3.70
C SER A 74 -7.97 -17.98 -4.34
N GLY A 75 -7.89 -16.66 -4.53
CA GLY A 75 -8.97 -15.86 -5.11
C GLY A 75 -10.10 -15.49 -4.14
N ILE A 76 -10.01 -15.88 -2.88
CA ILE A 76 -10.97 -15.53 -1.83
C ILE A 76 -10.40 -14.39 -1.00
N GLU A 77 -11.17 -13.30 -0.88
CA GLU A 77 -10.81 -12.17 -0.02
C GLU A 77 -11.32 -12.44 1.40
N LEU A 78 -10.39 -12.44 2.34
CA LEU A 78 -10.64 -12.64 3.77
C LEU A 78 -10.38 -11.33 4.51
N PRO A 79 -11.39 -10.70 5.13
CA PRO A 79 -11.18 -9.51 5.94
C PRO A 79 -10.24 -9.77 7.10
N TYR A 80 -9.41 -8.77 7.43
CA TYR A 80 -8.60 -8.75 8.64
C TYR A 80 -9.03 -7.60 9.55
N PRO A 81 -10.08 -7.80 10.36
CA PRO A 81 -10.54 -6.79 11.31
C PRO A 81 -9.45 -6.47 12.34
N GLY A 82 -9.22 -5.17 12.57
CA GLY A 82 -8.17 -4.72 13.49
C GLY A 82 -6.75 -4.83 12.92
N GLY A 83 -6.60 -5.08 11.62
CA GLY A 83 -5.30 -5.10 10.96
C GLY A 83 -4.68 -3.71 10.80
N CYS A 84 -5.50 -2.67 10.67
CA CYS A 84 -5.05 -1.29 10.81
C CYS A 84 -4.90 -0.94 12.28
N ASP A 85 -3.77 -0.34 12.69
CA ASP A 85 -3.58 0.09 14.08
C ASP A 85 -4.60 1.15 14.50
N GLU A 86 -4.99 2.01 13.56
CA GLU A 86 -6.05 3.00 13.70
C GLU A 86 -7.03 2.86 12.54
N ALA A 87 -8.29 2.56 12.85
CA ALA A 87 -9.35 2.43 11.84
C ALA A 87 -9.69 3.77 11.21
N ASP A 88 -9.79 4.85 12.01
CA ASP A 88 -9.92 6.21 11.51
C ASP A 88 -8.61 6.67 10.87
N ALA A 89 -8.51 6.51 9.56
CA ALA A 89 -7.30 6.84 8.82
C ALA A 89 -6.96 8.34 8.85
N CYS A 90 -7.93 9.20 9.16
CA CYS A 90 -7.68 10.64 9.34
C CYS A 90 -6.72 10.91 10.51
N GLN A 91 -6.70 10.04 11.52
CA GLN A 91 -5.78 10.14 12.67
C GLN A 91 -4.35 9.72 12.33
N SER A 92 -4.16 9.01 11.21
CA SER A 92 -2.86 8.52 10.77
C SER A 92 -2.27 9.30 9.58
N LEU A 93 -2.83 10.45 9.26
CA LEU A 93 -2.25 11.35 8.26
C LEU A 93 -1.04 12.08 8.85
N LEU A 94 0.11 11.97 8.17
CA LEU A 94 1.34 12.72 8.48
C LEU A 94 1.34 14.08 7.79
N GLU A 95 0.72 14.17 6.61
CA GLU A 95 0.45 15.39 5.88
C GLU A 95 -0.97 15.36 5.35
N GLY A 96 -1.61 16.54 5.36
CA GLY A 96 -3.02 16.69 5.08
C GLY A 96 -3.88 16.46 6.31
N GLU A 97 -5.16 16.69 6.18
CA GLU A 97 -6.16 16.57 7.24
C GLU A 97 -7.53 16.25 6.66
N CYS A 98 -8.41 15.71 7.50
CA CYS A 98 -9.82 15.58 7.17
C CYS A 98 -10.59 16.82 7.71
N PRO A 99 -11.59 17.32 6.97
CA PRO A 99 -12.02 16.89 5.63
C PRO A 99 -10.95 17.05 4.55
N VAL A 100 -10.86 16.06 3.66
CA VAL A 100 -9.93 16.09 2.52
C VAL A 100 -10.56 16.89 1.39
N GLU A 101 -9.82 17.82 0.80
CA GLU A 101 -10.25 18.56 -0.38
C GLU A 101 -9.76 17.90 -1.67
N GLU A 102 -10.52 18.07 -2.75
CA GLU A 102 -10.06 17.66 -4.09
C GLU A 102 -8.73 18.35 -4.43
N GLY A 103 -7.76 17.58 -4.91
CA GLY A 103 -6.42 18.06 -5.24
C GLY A 103 -5.44 18.06 -4.06
N ALA A 104 -5.90 17.78 -2.84
CA ALA A 104 -5.03 17.69 -1.68
C ALA A 104 -3.98 16.60 -1.82
N GLU A 105 -2.76 16.88 -1.36
CA GLU A 105 -1.70 15.89 -1.19
C GLU A 105 -1.72 15.37 0.23
N LEU A 106 -1.73 14.04 0.37
CA LEU A 106 -1.79 13.37 1.66
C LEU A 106 -0.60 12.44 1.80
N ILE A 107 -0.07 12.32 3.02
CA ILE A 107 0.84 11.26 3.41
C ILE A 107 0.18 10.48 4.54
N TYR A 108 -0.12 9.22 4.27
CA TYR A 108 -0.75 8.32 5.23
C TYR A 108 0.29 7.37 5.82
N ASP A 109 0.34 7.27 7.16
CA ASP A 109 1.20 6.34 7.89
C ASP A 109 0.51 4.98 8.01
N VAL A 110 0.94 4.04 7.17
CA VAL A 110 0.47 2.66 7.20
C VAL A 110 1.19 1.92 8.31
N SER A 111 0.44 1.37 9.25
CA SER A 111 0.97 0.52 10.31
C SER A 111 0.11 -0.73 10.45
N ILE A 112 0.71 -1.90 10.26
CA ILE A 112 0.02 -3.20 10.22
C ILE A 112 0.75 -4.19 11.11
N TYR A 113 0.05 -4.79 12.06
CA TYR A 113 0.58 -5.86 12.88
C TYR A 113 0.35 -7.23 12.21
N ILE A 114 1.41 -8.02 12.09
CA ILE A 114 1.32 -9.40 11.58
C ILE A 114 1.08 -10.35 12.76
N ASP A 115 -0.18 -10.75 12.93
CA ASP A 115 -0.58 -11.57 14.06
C ASP A 115 0.10 -12.95 14.03
N LYS A 116 0.43 -13.47 15.20
CA LYS A 116 1.04 -14.80 15.39
C LYS A 116 0.12 -15.95 15.00
N ILE A 117 -1.20 -15.69 14.91
CA ILE A 117 -2.19 -16.69 14.48
C ILE A 117 -2.16 -16.94 12.97
N PHE A 118 -1.54 -16.06 12.17
CA PHE A 118 -1.47 -16.27 10.74
C PHE A 118 -0.67 -17.50 10.38
N PRO A 119 -1.10 -18.26 9.35
CA PRO A 119 -0.30 -19.33 8.80
C PRO A 119 0.94 -18.78 8.09
N THR A 120 1.99 -19.59 8.01
CA THR A 120 3.20 -19.29 7.22
C THR A 120 2.93 -19.59 5.75
N ILE A 121 2.48 -18.61 5.01
CA ILE A 121 2.07 -18.72 3.60
C ILE A 121 2.45 -17.48 2.81
N VAL A 122 2.44 -17.62 1.48
CA VAL A 122 2.45 -16.48 0.57
C VAL A 122 1.01 -16.03 0.30
N VAL A 123 0.73 -14.75 0.48
CA VAL A 123 -0.60 -14.17 0.39
C VAL A 123 -0.54 -12.78 -0.27
N ASP A 124 -1.58 -12.38 -0.98
CA ASP A 124 -1.74 -10.99 -1.39
C ASP A 124 -2.49 -10.22 -0.29
N GLY A 125 -1.79 -9.30 0.35
CA GLY A 125 -2.39 -8.32 1.25
C GLY A 125 -3.07 -7.23 0.44
N LYS A 126 -4.30 -6.89 0.78
CA LYS A 126 -5.07 -5.81 0.17
C LYS A 126 -5.37 -4.76 1.22
N TRP A 127 -4.96 -3.55 0.93
CA TRP A 127 -5.15 -2.42 1.80
C TRP A 127 -6.03 -1.37 1.12
N LYS A 128 -7.04 -0.88 1.84
CA LYS A 128 -7.99 0.11 1.34
C LYS A 128 -8.14 1.26 2.30
N LEU A 129 -8.32 2.46 1.77
CA LEU A 129 -9.01 3.56 2.42
C LEU A 129 -10.39 3.70 1.81
N LEU A 130 -11.40 3.74 2.65
CA LEU A 130 -12.79 3.99 2.26
C LEU A 130 -13.19 5.41 2.66
N ASP A 131 -14.04 6.03 1.86
CA ASP A 131 -14.63 7.32 2.18
C ASP A 131 -15.94 7.16 2.99
N GLU A 132 -16.62 8.27 3.29
CA GLU A 132 -17.86 8.29 4.05
C GLU A 132 -19.02 7.53 3.40
N ASP A 133 -18.96 7.29 2.10
CA ASP A 133 -19.96 6.51 1.33
C ASP A 133 -19.55 5.03 1.19
N GLU A 134 -18.50 4.60 1.91
CA GLU A 134 -17.89 3.26 1.82
C GLU A 134 -17.35 2.95 0.41
N GLU A 135 -17.08 3.97 -0.39
CA GLU A 135 -16.42 3.83 -1.69
C GLU A 135 -14.89 3.79 -1.53
N VAL A 136 -14.23 3.08 -2.45
CA VAL A 136 -12.77 2.93 -2.42
C VAL A 136 -12.09 4.25 -2.76
N PHE A 137 -11.62 4.95 -1.76
CA PHE A 137 -10.81 6.16 -1.94
C PHE A 137 -9.43 5.81 -2.50
N SER A 138 -8.77 4.82 -1.90
CA SER A 138 -7.46 4.32 -2.33
C SER A 138 -7.32 2.83 -2.02
N CYS A 139 -6.67 2.08 -2.90
CA CYS A 139 -6.49 0.63 -2.77
C CYS A 139 -5.18 0.18 -3.40
N PHE A 140 -4.41 -0.64 -2.68
CA PHE A 140 -3.27 -1.35 -3.28
C PHE A 140 -3.13 -2.77 -2.74
N ASN A 141 -2.56 -3.63 -3.58
CA ASN A 141 -2.19 -5.01 -3.23
C ASN A 141 -0.68 -5.13 -3.11
N ILE A 142 -0.25 -5.94 -2.16
CA ILE A 142 1.15 -6.31 -1.98
C ILE A 142 1.28 -7.80 -1.69
N LYS A 143 2.19 -8.47 -2.36
CA LYS A 143 2.47 -9.88 -2.10
C LYS A 143 3.39 -10.02 -0.90
N MET A 144 2.95 -10.81 0.08
CA MET A 144 3.68 -11.06 1.32
C MET A 144 3.99 -12.55 1.47
N ASP A 145 5.18 -12.86 1.98
CA ASP A 145 5.61 -14.19 2.39
C ASP A 145 5.72 -14.19 3.92
N ILE A 146 4.68 -14.73 4.56
CA ILE A 146 4.57 -14.75 6.03
C ILE A 146 5.36 -15.93 6.56
N ARG A 147 6.29 -15.65 7.47
CA ARG A 147 7.20 -16.63 8.10
C ARG A 147 7.15 -16.56 9.62
N ASP A 148 7.79 -17.56 10.28
CA ASP A 148 8.07 -17.54 11.72
C ASP A 148 9.20 -16.61 12.08
#